data_9dd4d9ad9ad6e4026abee6c1d29911df
#
_entry.id   9dd4d9ad9ad6e4026abee6c1d29911df
#
_cell.length_a   1.000
_cell.length_b   1.000
_cell.length_c   1.000
_cell.angle_alpha   90.00
_cell.angle_beta   90.00
_cell.angle_gamma   90.00
#
_symmetry.space_group_name_H-M   'P 1'
#
loop_
_entity.id
_entity.type
_entity.pdbx_description
1 polymer ?
#
loop_
_entity_poly.entity_id
_entity_poly.type
_entity_poly.pdbx_seq_one_letter_code
_entity_poly.pdbx_strand_id
1 'polypeptide(L)'
;MNSIHEGGPVIFTAIAVAALLIAEKTNRPTLGWKTLASLGFMWAALGGGVPDTFGGWLLLGGLALSMVGDIALVFERGFLAGLAAFAGAHLLYSGAFLSFGIRWATIIPTALIAAVAFLAVKRWLIGNVPPNLRRPVVAYMAIITVMLVTASGSARLVLYAGAALFYLSDLAVARHRFVAPGLENKIVGLPLYYAGQLLLASAVT
;
A
#
# COMPACT_ATOMS: atom_id res chain seq x y z
N MET A 1 15.92 -24.33 -10.76
CA MET A 1 14.59 -24.96 -10.64
C MET A 1 13.60 -24.07 -9.86
N ASN A 2 13.78 -22.72 -9.82
CA ASN A 2 13.04 -21.80 -8.94
C ASN A 2 12.01 -20.87 -9.64
N SER A 3 11.90 -20.88 -10.96
CA SER A 3 11.03 -19.94 -11.69
C SER A 3 9.50 -20.18 -11.54
N ILE A 4 9.11 -21.41 -11.18
CA ILE A 4 7.68 -21.74 -11.01
C ILE A 4 7.15 -21.25 -9.65
N HIS A 5 8.02 -21.18 -8.62
CA HIS A 5 7.62 -20.69 -7.30
C HIS A 5 7.43 -19.19 -7.24
N GLU A 6 8.13 -18.41 -8.06
CA GLU A 6 8.05 -16.95 -8.08
C GLU A 6 6.83 -16.43 -8.87
N GLY A 7 6.40 -17.10 -9.92
CA GLY A 7 5.25 -16.70 -10.74
C GLY A 7 3.88 -17.00 -10.12
N GLY A 8 3.79 -18.02 -9.30
CA GLY A 8 2.51 -18.50 -8.72
C GLY A 8 1.75 -17.41 -7.94
N PRO A 9 2.37 -16.78 -6.92
CA PRO A 9 1.73 -15.72 -6.14
C PRO A 9 1.30 -14.52 -6.99
N VAL A 10 2.12 -14.13 -7.98
CA VAL A 10 1.81 -13.00 -8.87
C VAL A 10 0.60 -13.30 -9.72
N ILE A 11 0.55 -14.48 -10.36
CA ILE A 11 -0.59 -14.90 -11.19
C ILE A 11 -1.85 -15.04 -10.34
N PHE A 12 -1.74 -15.66 -9.16
CA PHE A 12 -2.87 -15.79 -8.24
C PHE A 12 -3.44 -14.44 -7.82
N THR A 13 -2.57 -13.50 -7.42
CA THR A 13 -2.98 -12.14 -7.06
C THR A 13 -3.63 -11.42 -8.25
N ALA A 14 -3.06 -11.52 -9.44
CA ALA A 14 -3.61 -10.89 -10.64
C ALA A 14 -5.02 -11.41 -10.98
N ILE A 15 -5.25 -12.72 -10.88
CA ILE A 15 -6.57 -13.33 -11.07
C ILE A 15 -7.56 -12.83 -10.01
N ALA A 16 -7.16 -12.80 -8.74
CA ALA A 16 -8.00 -12.31 -7.65
C ALA A 16 -8.36 -10.83 -7.81
N VAL A 17 -7.41 -9.99 -8.24
CA VAL A 17 -7.64 -8.56 -8.54
C VAL A 17 -8.58 -8.38 -9.73
N ALA A 18 -8.42 -9.17 -10.80
CA ALA A 18 -9.32 -9.13 -11.93
C ALA A 18 -10.76 -9.51 -11.51
N ALA A 19 -10.93 -10.57 -10.74
CA ALA A 19 -12.21 -10.98 -10.18
C ALA A 19 -12.81 -9.92 -9.23
N LEU A 20 -11.97 -9.28 -8.40
CA LEU A 20 -12.36 -8.16 -7.55
C LEU A 20 -12.90 -6.98 -8.38
N LEU A 21 -12.23 -6.59 -9.44
CA LEU A 21 -12.68 -5.52 -10.33
C LEU A 21 -14.00 -5.86 -11.03
N ILE A 22 -14.21 -7.11 -11.41
CA ILE A 22 -15.49 -7.59 -11.95
C ILE A 22 -16.58 -7.50 -10.90
N ALA A 23 -16.30 -7.92 -9.66
CA ALA A 23 -17.25 -7.82 -8.54
C ALA A 23 -17.63 -6.37 -8.26
N GLU A 24 -16.66 -5.45 -8.24
CA GLU A 24 -16.88 -4.00 -8.09
C GLU A 24 -17.76 -3.43 -9.21
N LYS A 25 -17.47 -3.79 -10.46
CA LYS A 25 -18.25 -3.37 -11.64
C LYS A 25 -19.69 -3.88 -11.60
N THR A 26 -19.91 -5.07 -11.05
CA THR A 26 -21.21 -5.74 -11.00
C THR A 26 -21.93 -5.58 -9.66
N ASN A 27 -21.41 -4.76 -8.75
CA ASN A 27 -21.93 -4.54 -7.38
C ASN A 27 -22.13 -5.85 -6.60
N ARG A 28 -21.21 -6.80 -6.77
CA ARG A 28 -21.20 -8.07 -6.01
C ARG A 28 -20.33 -7.97 -4.77
N PRO A 29 -20.50 -8.87 -3.78
CA PRO A 29 -19.66 -8.89 -2.59
C PRO A 29 -18.17 -8.98 -2.93
N THR A 30 -17.36 -8.09 -2.34
CA THR A 30 -15.92 -7.95 -2.66
C THR A 30 -15.01 -8.55 -1.61
N LEU A 31 -15.52 -8.87 -0.40
CA LEU A 31 -14.73 -9.35 0.74
C LEU A 31 -13.86 -10.57 0.38
N GLY A 32 -14.45 -11.59 -0.24
CA GLY A 32 -13.74 -12.81 -0.61
C GLY A 32 -12.59 -12.54 -1.59
N TRP A 33 -12.84 -11.73 -2.62
CA TRP A 33 -11.83 -11.40 -3.64
C TRP A 33 -10.71 -10.52 -3.09
N LYS A 34 -11.03 -9.55 -2.21
CA LYS A 34 -10.02 -8.76 -1.51
C LYS A 34 -9.14 -9.64 -0.62
N THR A 35 -9.76 -10.51 0.18
CA THR A 35 -9.03 -11.45 1.04
C THR A 35 -8.11 -12.35 0.22
N LEU A 36 -8.59 -12.93 -0.90
CA LEU A 36 -7.77 -13.76 -1.78
C LEU A 36 -6.60 -12.98 -2.37
N ALA A 37 -6.82 -11.76 -2.86
CA ALA A 37 -5.76 -10.92 -3.39
C ALA A 37 -4.70 -10.60 -2.32
N SER A 38 -5.13 -10.35 -1.07
CA SER A 38 -4.21 -10.10 0.05
C SER A 38 -3.46 -11.37 0.48
N LEU A 39 -4.10 -12.54 0.44
CA LEU A 39 -3.41 -13.82 0.64
C LEU A 39 -2.34 -14.06 -0.43
N GLY A 40 -2.51 -13.53 -1.64
CA GLY A 40 -1.53 -13.64 -2.71
C GLY A 40 -0.20 -12.94 -2.39
N PHE A 41 -0.21 -11.71 -1.88
CA PHE A 41 1.03 -11.06 -1.47
C PHE A 41 1.60 -11.65 -0.16
N MET A 42 0.76 -12.17 0.73
CA MET A 42 1.23 -12.93 1.91
C MET A 42 1.92 -14.23 1.47
N TRP A 43 1.37 -14.93 0.48
CA TRP A 43 2.04 -16.09 -0.12
C TRP A 43 3.38 -15.72 -0.76
N ALA A 44 3.44 -14.60 -1.51
CA ALA A 44 4.70 -14.10 -2.06
C ALA A 44 5.74 -13.83 -0.96
N ALA A 45 5.32 -13.22 0.16
CA ALA A 45 6.20 -12.88 1.28
C ALA A 45 6.77 -14.11 2.00
N LEU A 46 5.97 -15.18 2.14
CA LEU A 46 6.34 -16.38 2.88
C LEU A 46 6.87 -17.51 1.98
N GLY A 47 6.71 -17.37 0.65
CA GLY A 47 7.13 -18.38 -0.31
C GLY A 47 8.65 -18.57 -0.38
N GLY A 48 9.43 -17.56 0.00
CA GLY A 48 10.89 -17.62 0.14
C GLY A 48 11.38 -18.17 1.49
N GLY A 49 10.47 -18.38 2.44
CA GLY A 49 10.78 -18.85 3.81
C GLY A 49 10.45 -17.81 4.88
N VAL A 50 10.95 -18.04 6.08
CA VAL A 50 10.79 -17.13 7.22
C VAL A 50 11.79 -15.99 7.09
N PRO A 51 11.41 -14.73 7.41
CA PRO A 51 12.35 -13.63 7.38
C PRO A 51 13.57 -13.87 8.29
N ASP A 52 14.76 -13.63 7.78
CA ASP A 52 16.03 -13.78 8.50
C ASP A 52 16.56 -12.44 9.08
N THR A 53 15.97 -11.33 8.67
CA THR A 53 16.35 -9.96 9.07
C THR A 53 15.25 -9.26 9.85
N PHE A 54 15.63 -8.31 10.70
CA PHE A 54 14.67 -7.43 11.40
C PHE A 54 13.81 -6.65 10.39
N GLY A 55 14.40 -6.17 9.30
CA GLY A 55 13.67 -5.48 8.24
C GLY A 55 12.63 -6.37 7.55
N GLY A 56 12.98 -7.65 7.31
CA GLY A 56 12.04 -8.64 6.75
C GLY A 56 10.82 -8.86 7.64
N TRP A 57 11.01 -8.97 8.96
CA TRP A 57 9.90 -9.07 9.92
C TRP A 57 9.01 -7.83 9.93
N LEU A 58 9.60 -6.63 9.81
CA LEU A 58 8.84 -5.39 9.70
C LEU A 58 8.04 -5.33 8.40
N LEU A 59 8.62 -5.76 7.26
CA LEU A 59 7.90 -5.87 5.99
C LEU A 59 6.71 -6.84 6.12
N LEU A 60 6.93 -8.03 6.67
CA LEU A 60 5.88 -9.02 6.87
C LEU A 60 4.75 -8.49 7.77
N GLY A 61 5.10 -7.82 8.87
CA GLY A 61 4.14 -7.15 9.75
C GLY A 61 3.32 -6.06 9.03
N GLY A 62 3.98 -5.28 8.16
CA GLY A 62 3.33 -4.28 7.32
C GLY A 62 2.34 -4.90 6.32
N LEU A 63 2.73 -6.00 5.66
CA LEU A 63 1.84 -6.75 4.78
C LEU A 63 0.62 -7.31 5.54
N ALA A 64 0.83 -7.86 6.73
CA ALA A 64 -0.26 -8.37 7.57
C ALA A 64 -1.25 -7.25 7.97
N LEU A 65 -0.74 -6.08 8.41
CA LEU A 65 -1.59 -4.92 8.70
C LEU A 65 -2.30 -4.39 7.45
N SER A 66 -1.67 -4.44 6.29
CA SER A 66 -2.30 -4.05 5.02
C SER A 66 -3.48 -4.97 4.68
N MET A 67 -3.34 -6.29 4.89
CA MET A 67 -4.44 -7.25 4.74
C MET A 67 -5.61 -6.95 5.71
N VAL A 68 -5.30 -6.59 6.97
CA VAL A 68 -6.33 -6.14 7.93
C VAL A 68 -7.03 -4.88 7.42
N GLY A 69 -6.27 -3.93 6.88
CA GLY A 69 -6.80 -2.70 6.27
C GLY A 69 -7.74 -3.00 5.09
N ASP A 70 -7.34 -3.93 4.22
CA ASP A 70 -8.17 -4.38 3.08
C ASP A 70 -9.52 -4.92 3.52
N ILE A 71 -9.53 -5.77 4.54
CA ILE A 71 -10.74 -6.35 5.10
C ILE A 71 -11.60 -5.26 5.74
N ALA A 72 -10.99 -4.38 6.53
CA ALA A 72 -11.70 -3.31 7.21
C ALA A 72 -12.41 -2.35 6.23
N LEU A 73 -11.74 -1.99 5.11
CA LEU A 73 -12.30 -1.07 4.11
C LEU A 73 -13.46 -1.66 3.30
N VAL A 74 -13.77 -2.95 3.41
CA VAL A 74 -14.98 -3.54 2.81
C VAL A 74 -16.23 -3.07 3.54
N PHE A 75 -16.13 -2.81 4.83
CA PHE A 75 -17.26 -2.43 5.67
C PHE A 75 -17.41 -0.90 5.70
N GLU A 76 -18.62 -0.38 5.56
CA GLU A 76 -18.87 1.07 5.57
C GLU A 76 -18.36 1.76 6.84
N ARG A 77 -18.52 1.12 8.00
CA ARG A 77 -18.04 1.62 9.29
C ARG A 77 -16.56 1.35 9.55
N GLY A 78 -15.90 0.59 8.66
CA GLY A 78 -14.50 0.17 8.80
C GLY A 78 -13.48 1.20 8.33
N PHE A 79 -13.89 2.35 7.77
CA PHE A 79 -12.97 3.31 7.16
C PHE A 79 -11.83 3.76 8.09
N LEU A 80 -12.16 4.19 9.32
CA LEU A 80 -11.10 4.63 10.27
C LEU A 80 -10.22 3.48 10.75
N ALA A 81 -10.79 2.28 10.91
CA ALA A 81 -10.02 1.09 11.27
C ALA A 81 -9.06 0.70 10.12
N GLY A 82 -9.54 0.73 8.87
CA GLY A 82 -8.71 0.51 7.70
C GLY A 82 -7.60 1.54 7.57
N LEU A 83 -7.93 2.83 7.73
CA LEU A 83 -6.96 3.92 7.70
C LEU A 83 -5.88 3.74 8.78
N ALA A 84 -6.25 3.34 10.00
CA ALA A 84 -5.32 3.08 11.10
C ALA A 84 -4.44 1.85 10.82
N ALA A 85 -5.00 0.77 10.26
CA ALA A 85 -4.24 -0.43 9.89
C ALA A 85 -3.21 -0.12 8.81
N PHE A 86 -3.59 0.60 7.75
CA PHE A 86 -2.65 1.03 6.72
C PHE A 86 -1.61 2.02 7.24
N ALA A 87 -1.99 2.96 8.11
CA ALA A 87 -1.01 3.84 8.77
C ALA A 87 0.03 3.05 9.55
N GLY A 88 -0.39 2.04 10.32
CA GLY A 88 0.49 1.11 11.01
C GLY A 88 1.40 0.33 10.05
N ALA A 89 0.84 -0.15 8.92
CA ALA A 89 1.63 -0.81 7.87
C ALA A 89 2.72 0.12 7.32
N HIS A 90 2.39 1.37 7.02
CA HIS A 90 3.36 2.35 6.51
C HIS A 90 4.48 2.67 7.52
N LEU A 91 4.17 2.70 8.82
CA LEU A 91 5.18 2.87 9.87
C LEU A 91 6.12 1.67 9.93
N LEU A 92 5.60 0.44 9.84
CA LEU A 92 6.41 -0.78 9.79
C LEU A 92 7.28 -0.82 8.52
N TYR A 93 6.73 -0.48 7.36
CA TYR A 93 7.51 -0.36 6.11
C TYR A 93 8.62 0.70 6.24
N SER A 94 8.32 1.87 6.82
CA SER A 94 9.33 2.90 7.05
C SER A 94 10.47 2.39 7.95
N GLY A 95 10.15 1.67 9.02
CA GLY A 95 11.12 1.03 9.89
C GLY A 95 11.97 -0.01 9.16
N ALA A 96 11.34 -0.84 8.30
CA ALA A 96 12.04 -1.81 7.46
C ALA A 96 13.02 -1.12 6.51
N PHE A 97 12.60 -0.07 5.82
CA PHE A 97 13.44 0.65 4.86
C PHE A 97 14.66 1.27 5.54
N LEU A 98 14.48 1.86 6.72
CA LEU A 98 15.57 2.42 7.52
C LEU A 98 16.54 1.33 8.00
N SER A 99 16.07 0.11 8.31
CA SER A 99 16.93 -1.00 8.73
C SER A 99 17.81 -1.55 7.60
N PHE A 100 17.41 -1.36 6.33
CA PHE A 100 18.20 -1.76 5.17
C PHE A 100 19.28 -0.74 4.78
N GLY A 101 19.33 0.41 5.42
CA GLY A 101 20.32 1.45 5.22
C GLY A 101 19.73 2.84 4.98
N ILE A 102 20.59 3.84 5.12
CA ILE A 102 20.18 5.25 5.00
C ILE A 102 21.10 5.96 4.00
N ARG A 103 20.55 6.34 2.85
CA ARG A 103 21.27 7.12 1.82
C ARG A 103 20.71 8.55 1.76
N TRP A 104 21.37 9.46 2.44
CA TRP A 104 20.95 10.86 2.50
C TRP A 104 20.87 11.54 1.13
N ALA A 105 21.74 11.13 0.20
CA ALA A 105 21.75 11.65 -1.17
C ALA A 105 20.43 11.43 -1.94
N THR A 106 19.65 10.41 -1.58
CA THR A 106 18.34 10.14 -2.17
C THR A 106 17.19 10.62 -1.27
N ILE A 107 17.35 10.53 0.05
CA ILE A 107 16.33 10.98 1.01
C ILE A 107 16.05 12.48 0.89
N ILE A 108 17.09 13.31 0.86
CA ILE A 108 16.92 14.77 0.87
C ILE A 108 16.15 15.26 -0.36
N PRO A 109 16.54 14.95 -1.61
CA PRO A 109 15.77 15.41 -2.77
C PRO A 109 14.36 14.80 -2.81
N THR A 110 14.20 13.53 -2.42
CA THR A 110 12.86 12.91 -2.36
C THR A 110 11.99 13.59 -1.32
N ALA A 111 12.52 13.95 -0.14
CA ALA A 111 11.77 14.66 0.90
C ALA A 111 11.29 16.04 0.43
N LEU A 112 12.13 16.78 -0.30
CA LEU A 112 11.76 18.09 -0.85
C LEU A 112 10.61 17.95 -1.87
N ILE A 113 10.73 17.01 -2.80
CA ILE A 113 9.68 16.73 -3.80
C ILE A 113 8.40 16.25 -3.11
N ALA A 114 8.52 15.32 -2.17
CA ALA A 114 7.38 14.76 -1.43
C ALA A 114 6.69 15.82 -0.55
N ALA A 115 7.42 16.78 0.02
CA ALA A 115 6.84 17.89 0.76
C ALA A 115 5.98 18.79 -0.15
N VAL A 116 6.46 19.10 -1.35
CA VAL A 116 5.67 19.87 -2.34
C VAL A 116 4.44 19.07 -2.77
N ALA A 117 4.60 17.77 -3.07
CA ALA A 117 3.49 16.89 -3.43
C ALA A 117 2.46 16.79 -2.29
N PHE A 118 2.91 16.65 -1.04
CA PHE A 118 2.04 16.63 0.13
C PHE A 118 1.19 17.91 0.26
N LEU A 119 1.81 19.07 0.10
CA LEU A 119 1.09 20.34 0.16
C LEU A 119 0.06 20.47 -0.98
N ALA A 120 0.42 20.07 -2.19
CA ALA A 120 -0.47 20.09 -3.35
C ALA A 120 -1.67 19.13 -3.14
N VAL A 121 -1.41 17.88 -2.74
CA VAL A 121 -2.46 16.88 -2.47
C VAL A 121 -3.34 17.33 -1.30
N LYS A 122 -2.74 17.83 -0.21
CA LYS A 122 -3.51 18.38 0.92
C LYS A 122 -4.45 19.50 0.48
N ARG A 123 -3.94 20.45 -0.32
CA ARG A 123 -4.75 21.56 -0.82
C ARG A 123 -5.92 21.07 -1.68
N TRP A 124 -5.66 20.12 -2.56
CA TRP A 124 -6.67 19.52 -3.43
C TRP A 124 -7.74 18.73 -2.64
N LEU A 125 -7.31 17.93 -1.64
CA LEU A 125 -8.17 16.95 -0.98
C LEU A 125 -8.97 17.53 0.18
N ILE A 126 -8.34 18.40 1.03
CA ILE A 126 -8.87 18.69 2.37
C ILE A 126 -10.20 19.45 2.34
N GLY A 127 -10.48 20.20 1.27
CA GLY A 127 -11.76 20.88 1.07
C GLY A 127 -12.95 19.93 0.93
N ASN A 128 -12.70 18.71 0.44
CA ASN A 128 -13.72 17.68 0.21
C ASN A 128 -13.83 16.69 1.39
N VAL A 129 -12.94 16.76 2.38
CA VAL A 129 -12.93 15.87 3.54
C VAL A 129 -13.84 16.42 4.63
N PRO A 130 -14.78 15.61 5.17
CA PRO A 130 -15.60 16.00 6.32
C PRO A 130 -14.76 16.48 7.50
N PRO A 131 -15.20 17.52 8.25
CA PRO A 131 -14.39 18.14 9.32
C PRO A 131 -13.85 17.17 10.36
N ASN A 132 -14.64 16.17 10.74
CA ASN A 132 -14.27 15.12 11.72
C ASN A 132 -13.19 14.15 11.20
N LEU A 133 -13.02 14.03 9.88
CA LEU A 133 -12.02 13.15 9.24
C LEU A 133 -10.74 13.88 8.81
N ARG A 134 -10.72 15.22 8.81
CA ARG A 134 -9.57 16.00 8.32
C ARG A 134 -8.28 15.68 9.05
N ARG A 135 -8.30 15.59 10.39
CA ARG A 135 -7.12 15.26 11.19
C ARG A 135 -6.58 13.86 10.89
N PRO A 136 -7.39 12.76 10.96
CA PRO A 136 -6.91 11.43 10.61
C PRO A 136 -6.39 11.34 9.17
N VAL A 137 -7.06 11.96 8.19
CA VAL A 137 -6.62 11.94 6.79
C VAL A 137 -5.29 12.66 6.61
N VAL A 138 -5.10 13.84 7.21
CA VAL A 138 -3.82 14.56 7.12
C VAL A 138 -2.69 13.79 7.81
N ALA A 139 -2.94 13.17 8.97
CA ALA A 139 -1.96 12.32 9.65
C ALA A 139 -1.56 11.13 8.78
N TYR A 140 -2.53 10.45 8.17
CA TYR A 140 -2.29 9.35 7.24
C TYR A 140 -1.43 9.78 6.04
N MET A 141 -1.79 10.90 5.41
CA MET A 141 -1.02 11.46 4.29
C MET A 141 0.44 11.74 4.68
N ALA A 142 0.69 12.24 5.90
CA ALA A 142 2.04 12.49 6.38
C ALA A 142 2.81 11.16 6.57
N ILE A 143 2.17 10.14 7.15
CA ILE A 143 2.77 8.83 7.39
C ILE A 143 3.15 8.14 6.07
N ILE A 144 2.27 8.11 5.07
CA ILE A 144 2.59 7.49 3.78
C ILE A 144 3.66 8.29 3.03
N THR A 145 3.70 9.62 3.19
CA THR A 145 4.76 10.46 2.62
C THR A 145 6.12 10.13 3.26
N VAL A 146 6.18 9.93 4.57
CA VAL A 146 7.38 9.47 5.27
C VAL A 146 7.82 8.09 4.77
N MET A 147 6.88 7.16 4.56
CA MET A 147 7.16 5.85 3.99
C MET A 147 7.84 5.96 2.61
N LEU A 148 7.32 6.80 1.71
CA LEU A 148 7.91 7.01 0.39
C LEU A 148 9.33 7.59 0.47
N VAL A 149 9.55 8.56 1.36
CA VAL A 149 10.86 9.19 1.59
C VAL A 149 11.86 8.17 2.13
N THR A 150 11.49 7.40 3.15
CA THR A 150 12.39 6.39 3.74
C THR A 150 12.72 5.27 2.75
N ALA A 151 11.76 4.87 1.89
CA ALA A 151 11.99 3.90 0.83
C ALA A 151 13.10 4.34 -0.14
N SER A 152 13.17 5.63 -0.47
CA SER A 152 14.23 6.17 -1.34
C SER A 152 15.64 6.04 -0.74
N GLY A 153 15.72 6.00 0.59
CA GLY A 153 16.97 5.84 1.32
C GLY A 153 17.50 4.41 1.38
N SER A 154 16.65 3.41 1.20
CA SER A 154 17.03 1.99 1.33
C SER A 154 17.97 1.48 0.24
N ALA A 155 18.19 2.24 -0.84
CA ALA A 155 18.97 1.85 -2.03
C ALA A 155 18.46 0.60 -2.78
N ARG A 156 17.30 0.08 -2.38
CA ARG A 156 16.65 -1.06 -3.03
C ARG A 156 15.52 -0.53 -3.93
N LEU A 157 15.74 -0.54 -5.23
CA LEU A 157 14.76 0.00 -6.20
C LEU A 157 13.39 -0.68 -6.08
N VAL A 158 13.36 -1.97 -5.78
CA VAL A 158 12.12 -2.73 -5.60
C VAL A 158 11.27 -2.18 -4.46
N LEU A 159 11.89 -1.80 -3.33
CA LEU A 159 11.18 -1.21 -2.18
C LEU A 159 10.65 0.19 -2.50
N TYR A 160 11.46 1.00 -3.18
CA TYR A 160 11.03 2.33 -3.61
C TYR A 160 9.89 2.26 -4.62
N ALA A 161 9.97 1.36 -5.60
CA ALA A 161 8.91 1.13 -6.57
C ALA A 161 7.61 0.64 -5.87
N GLY A 162 7.72 -0.33 -4.96
CA GLY A 162 6.58 -0.80 -4.17
C GLY A 162 5.91 0.31 -3.36
N ALA A 163 6.71 1.13 -2.65
CA ALA A 163 6.22 2.29 -1.89
C ALA A 163 5.58 3.35 -2.79
N ALA A 164 6.15 3.63 -3.96
CA ALA A 164 5.61 4.60 -4.91
C ALA A 164 4.27 4.13 -5.50
N LEU A 165 4.16 2.86 -5.89
CA LEU A 165 2.90 2.29 -6.37
C LEU A 165 1.81 2.34 -5.29
N PHE A 166 2.16 2.03 -4.03
CA PHE A 166 1.24 2.15 -2.92
C PHE A 166 0.78 3.61 -2.73
N TYR A 167 1.71 4.56 -2.69
CA TYR A 167 1.39 5.98 -2.58
C TYR A 167 0.43 6.45 -3.68
N LEU A 168 0.67 6.05 -4.93
CA LEU A 168 -0.20 6.37 -6.06
C LEU A 168 -1.58 5.73 -5.95
N SER A 169 -1.66 4.48 -5.44
CA SER A 169 -2.93 3.82 -5.20
C SER A 169 -3.79 4.57 -4.20
N ASP A 170 -3.17 5.12 -3.15
CA ASP A 170 -3.87 5.86 -2.12
C ASP A 170 -4.43 7.20 -2.62
N LEU A 171 -3.80 7.81 -3.62
CA LEU A 171 -4.40 8.96 -4.30
C LEU A 171 -5.70 8.58 -5.01
N ALA A 172 -5.75 7.39 -5.63
CA ALA A 172 -6.97 6.89 -6.25
C ALA A 172 -8.06 6.57 -5.19
N VAL A 173 -7.68 5.99 -4.03
CA VAL A 173 -8.59 5.76 -2.90
C VAL A 173 -9.12 7.09 -2.35
N ALA A 174 -8.24 8.06 -2.12
CA ALA A 174 -8.64 9.39 -1.62
C ALA A 174 -9.57 10.11 -2.60
N ARG A 175 -9.27 10.05 -3.92
CA ARG A 175 -10.14 10.61 -4.96
C ARG A 175 -11.51 9.93 -4.96
N HIS A 176 -11.55 8.61 -4.92
CA HIS A 176 -12.79 7.84 -4.87
C HIS A 176 -13.64 8.19 -3.64
N ARG A 177 -12.99 8.32 -2.49
CA ARG A 177 -13.68 8.50 -1.21
C ARG A 177 -14.21 9.92 -1.00
N PHE A 178 -13.48 10.94 -1.46
CA PHE A 178 -13.74 12.32 -1.06
C PHE A 178 -13.98 13.30 -2.21
N VAL A 179 -13.53 12.99 -3.43
CA VAL A 179 -13.55 13.97 -4.53
C VAL A 179 -14.52 13.56 -5.63
N ALA A 180 -14.34 12.38 -6.20
CA ALA A 180 -15.12 11.88 -7.33
C ALA A 180 -15.22 10.35 -7.25
N PRO A 181 -16.26 9.81 -6.57
CA PRO A 181 -16.51 8.38 -6.56
C PRO A 181 -16.72 7.84 -7.99
N GLY A 182 -16.06 6.71 -8.33
CA GLY A 182 -16.20 6.09 -9.63
C GLY A 182 -15.35 4.83 -9.76
N LEU A 183 -15.74 3.95 -10.67
CA LEU A 183 -15.06 2.68 -10.92
C LEU A 183 -13.63 2.89 -11.44
N GLU A 184 -13.39 3.97 -12.18
CA GLU A 184 -12.08 4.34 -12.72
C GLU A 184 -11.00 4.42 -11.63
N ASN A 185 -11.36 4.91 -10.43
CA ASN A 185 -10.43 4.98 -9.30
C ASN A 185 -10.03 3.58 -8.83
N LYS A 186 -10.95 2.63 -8.85
CA LYS A 186 -10.69 1.24 -8.46
C LYS A 186 -9.89 0.50 -9.54
N ILE A 187 -10.19 0.75 -10.82
CA ILE A 187 -9.44 0.18 -11.96
C ILE A 187 -7.96 0.59 -11.93
N VAL A 188 -7.66 1.80 -11.49
CA VAL A 188 -6.28 2.28 -11.34
C VAL A 188 -5.71 1.90 -9.98
N GLY A 189 -6.42 2.17 -8.90
CA GLY A 189 -5.92 2.03 -7.54
C GLY A 189 -5.63 0.58 -7.14
N LEU A 190 -6.54 -0.36 -7.41
CA LEU A 190 -6.35 -1.75 -6.99
C LEU A 190 -5.12 -2.43 -7.64
N PRO A 191 -4.91 -2.36 -8.97
CA PRO A 191 -3.70 -2.93 -9.56
C PRO A 191 -2.41 -2.28 -9.02
N LEU A 192 -2.38 -0.96 -8.84
CA LEU A 192 -1.22 -0.27 -8.26
C LEU A 192 -0.92 -0.74 -6.84
N TYR A 193 -1.96 -0.87 -6.02
CA TYR A 193 -1.85 -1.35 -4.64
C TYR A 193 -1.28 -2.77 -4.58
N TYR A 194 -1.91 -3.73 -5.26
CA TYR A 194 -1.47 -5.12 -5.20
C TYR A 194 -0.12 -5.35 -5.87
N ALA A 195 0.22 -4.62 -6.93
CA ALA A 195 1.55 -4.64 -7.51
C ALA A 195 2.60 -4.08 -6.52
N GLY A 196 2.28 -2.98 -5.85
CA GLY A 196 3.13 -2.42 -4.78
C GLY A 196 3.37 -3.42 -3.65
N GLN A 197 2.31 -4.10 -3.17
CA GLN A 197 2.41 -5.12 -2.13
C GLN A 197 3.25 -6.33 -2.55
N LEU A 198 3.11 -6.80 -3.79
CA LEU A 198 3.93 -7.90 -4.32
C LEU A 198 5.42 -7.51 -4.40
N LEU A 199 5.73 -6.27 -4.79
CA LEU A 199 7.12 -5.77 -4.78
C LEU A 199 7.68 -5.69 -3.35
N LEU A 200 6.90 -5.23 -2.37
CA LEU A 200 7.33 -5.21 -0.96
C LEU A 200 7.48 -6.64 -0.41
N ALA A 201 6.57 -7.55 -0.78
CA ALA A 201 6.60 -8.94 -0.39
C ALA A 201 7.85 -9.67 -0.90
N SER A 202 8.31 -9.36 -2.12
CA SER A 202 9.52 -9.96 -2.71
C SER A 202 10.82 -9.60 -2.00
N ALA A 203 10.80 -8.67 -1.05
CA ALA A 203 11.97 -8.23 -0.29
C ALA A 203 11.93 -8.67 1.19
N VAL A 204 11.03 -9.55 1.55
CA VAL A 204 10.84 -10.04 2.94
C VAL A 204 11.95 -11.01 3.35
N THR A 205 12.47 -11.82 2.41
CA THR A 205 13.54 -12.81 2.60
C THR A 205 14.81 -12.43 1.87
#